data_a85f72ade64442cd83c518fe5ee1d0d7
#
_entry.id   a85f72ade64442cd83c518fe5ee1d0d7
#
_cell.length_a   1.000
_cell.length_b   1.000
_cell.length_c   1.000
_cell.angle_alpha   90.00
_cell.angle_beta   90.00
_cell.angle_gamma   90.00
#
_symmetry.space_group_name_H-M   'P 1'
#
loop_
_entity.id
_entity.type
_entity.pdbx_description
1 polymer ?
#
loop_
_entity_poly.entity_id
_entity_poly.type
_entity_poly.pdbx_seq_one_letter_code
_entity_poly.pdbx_strand_id
1 'polypeptide(L)'
;MPAWLSMIQCNNIKPDVSTICMGMAASMASVLLAAGTHGKRFALPYSRVMIHQPLGGAQGQATEIEIHAREILRIRQEMNEVLAKHTGQTVEKIAADTERDHYLTSKEAQEYGLIDEVVTRSKSAK
;
A
#
# COMPACT_ATOMS: atom_id res chain seq x y z
N MET A 1 -4.18 -9.95 13.91
CA MET A 1 -3.53 -10.55 12.73
C MET A 1 -2.71 -9.48 12.02
N PRO A 2 -1.43 -9.71 11.72
CA PRO A 2 -0.64 -8.74 10.97
C PRO A 2 -1.24 -8.48 9.59
N ALA A 3 -1.21 -7.24 9.12
CA ALA A 3 -1.81 -6.85 7.84
C ALA A 3 -1.20 -7.58 6.63
N TRP A 4 0.09 -7.95 6.70
CA TRP A 4 0.74 -8.71 5.64
C TRP A 4 0.17 -10.14 5.48
N LEU A 5 -0.34 -10.75 6.54
CA LEU A 5 -1.05 -12.04 6.44
C LEU A 5 -2.34 -11.90 5.62
N SER A 6 -3.10 -10.84 5.86
CA SER A 6 -4.30 -10.56 5.07
C SER A 6 -3.97 -10.36 3.60
N MET A 7 -2.85 -9.72 3.30
CA MET A 7 -2.37 -9.53 1.93
C MET A 7 -2.00 -10.87 1.26
N ILE A 8 -1.28 -11.74 1.97
CA ILE A 8 -0.95 -13.09 1.47
C ILE A 8 -2.24 -13.88 1.20
N GLN A 9 -3.22 -13.79 2.10
CA GLN A 9 -4.52 -14.43 1.91
C GLN A 9 -5.22 -13.93 0.66
N CYS A 10 -5.24 -12.60 0.42
CA CYS A 10 -5.83 -12.03 -0.79
C CYS A 10 -5.22 -12.57 -2.08
N ASN A 11 -3.92 -12.83 -2.08
CA ASN A 11 -3.21 -13.33 -3.26
C ASN A 11 -3.33 -14.84 -3.47
N ASN A 12 -3.67 -15.59 -2.43
CA ASN A 12 -3.69 -17.05 -2.46
C ASN A 12 -5.09 -17.68 -2.51
N ILE A 13 -6.15 -16.89 -2.43
CA ILE A 13 -7.51 -17.38 -2.57
C ILE A 13 -7.97 -17.32 -4.02
N LYS A 14 -8.83 -18.27 -4.42
CA LYS A 14 -9.38 -18.33 -5.77
C LYS A 14 -10.30 -17.17 -6.14
N PRO A 15 -11.23 -16.72 -5.25
CA PRO A 15 -12.08 -15.57 -5.56
C PRO A 15 -11.28 -14.30 -5.70
N ASP A 16 -11.70 -13.42 -6.61
CA ASP A 16 -11.16 -12.09 -6.74
C ASP A 16 -11.46 -11.26 -5.47
N VAL A 17 -10.53 -10.40 -5.11
CA VAL A 17 -10.69 -9.47 -3.99
C VAL A 17 -10.77 -8.05 -4.55
N SER A 18 -11.93 -7.41 -4.36
CA SER A 18 -12.09 -6.00 -4.68
C SER A 18 -11.72 -5.14 -3.47
N THR A 19 -10.98 -4.09 -3.71
CA THR A 19 -10.61 -3.12 -2.69
C THR A 19 -11.14 -1.73 -3.04
N ILE A 20 -11.54 -0.99 -2.04
CA ILE A 20 -12.02 0.38 -2.22
C ILE A 20 -11.49 1.28 -1.10
N CYS A 21 -10.91 2.41 -1.48
CA CYS A 21 -10.51 3.45 -0.54
C CYS A 21 -11.66 4.43 -0.34
N MET A 22 -12.14 4.51 0.88
CA MET A 22 -13.16 5.46 1.32
C MET A 22 -12.54 6.35 2.41
N GLY A 23 -12.28 7.60 2.10
CA GLY A 23 -11.59 8.53 3.00
C GLY A 23 -10.09 8.49 2.82
N MET A 24 -9.36 7.76 3.67
CA MET A 24 -7.91 7.66 3.58
C MET A 24 -7.42 6.23 3.77
N ALA A 25 -6.55 5.79 2.88
CA ALA A 25 -5.77 4.56 3.03
C ALA A 25 -4.31 4.94 3.25
N ALA A 26 -3.83 4.73 4.46
CA ALA A 26 -2.48 5.12 4.87
C ALA A 26 -1.68 3.90 5.33
N SER A 27 -0.36 3.91 5.12
CA SER A 27 0.55 2.86 5.57
C SER A 27 0.16 1.48 5.04
N MET A 28 -0.08 0.52 5.93
CA MET A 28 -0.48 -0.84 5.59
C MET A 28 -1.83 -0.89 4.86
N ALA A 29 -2.73 0.04 5.12
CA ALA A 29 -3.99 0.14 4.38
C ALA A 29 -3.76 0.42 2.90
N SER A 30 -2.75 1.23 2.56
CA SER A 30 -2.37 1.49 1.16
C SER A 30 -1.82 0.23 0.47
N VAL A 31 -1.08 -0.58 1.20
CA VAL A 31 -0.56 -1.87 0.70
C VAL A 31 -1.71 -2.84 0.44
N LEU A 32 -2.66 -2.95 1.37
CA LEU A 32 -3.85 -3.79 1.21
C LEU A 32 -4.71 -3.32 0.02
N LEU A 33 -4.87 -2.02 -0.15
CA LEU A 33 -5.60 -1.43 -1.28
C LEU A 33 -4.96 -1.85 -2.61
N ALA A 34 -3.64 -1.72 -2.72
CA ALA A 34 -2.90 -2.07 -3.92
C ALA A 34 -2.86 -3.59 -4.18
N ALA A 35 -2.97 -4.40 -3.13
CA ALA A 35 -2.92 -5.86 -3.21
C ALA A 35 -4.23 -6.52 -3.69
N GLY A 36 -5.29 -5.75 -3.90
CA GLY A 36 -6.52 -6.27 -4.49
C GLY A 36 -6.31 -6.79 -5.92
N THR A 37 -7.31 -7.48 -6.44
CA THR A 37 -7.28 -8.00 -7.81
C THR A 37 -7.17 -6.87 -8.82
N HIS A 38 -6.22 -6.95 -9.74
CA HIS A 38 -6.05 -5.95 -10.79
C HIS A 38 -7.34 -5.78 -11.59
N GLY A 39 -7.76 -4.55 -11.81
CA GLY A 39 -9.04 -4.18 -12.40
C GLY A 39 -10.17 -3.99 -11.38
N LYS A 40 -9.94 -4.36 -10.12
CA LYS A 40 -10.94 -4.30 -9.03
C LYS A 40 -10.47 -3.52 -7.81
N ARG A 41 -9.55 -2.58 -8.03
CA ARG A 41 -9.05 -1.69 -6.98
C ARG A 41 -9.58 -0.28 -7.25
N PHE A 42 -10.30 0.27 -6.28
CA PHE A 42 -11.04 1.53 -6.46
C PHE A 42 -10.74 2.54 -5.37
N ALA A 43 -11.02 3.81 -5.65
CA ALA A 43 -11.07 4.87 -4.65
C ALA A 43 -12.20 5.85 -4.97
N LEU A 44 -12.79 6.45 -3.94
CA LEU A 44 -13.74 7.53 -4.09
C LEU A 44 -13.02 8.82 -4.53
N PRO A 45 -13.72 9.76 -5.24
CA PRO A 45 -13.06 10.93 -5.87
C PRO A 45 -12.25 11.82 -4.93
N TYR A 46 -12.65 11.92 -3.67
CA TYR A 46 -12.01 12.79 -2.68
C TYR A 46 -11.20 12.01 -1.64
N SER A 47 -10.97 10.74 -1.89
CA SER A 47 -10.12 9.92 -1.03
C SER A 47 -8.65 10.26 -1.20
N ARG A 48 -7.84 9.87 -0.22
CA ARG A 48 -6.39 10.05 -0.22
C ARG A 48 -5.72 8.71 0.04
N VAL A 49 -4.59 8.52 -0.57
CA VAL A 49 -3.71 7.37 -0.32
C VAL A 49 -2.37 7.90 0.14
N MET A 50 -1.85 7.38 1.23
CA MET A 50 -0.53 7.74 1.74
C MET A 50 0.35 6.51 1.81
N ILE A 51 1.51 6.62 1.21
CA ILE A 51 2.56 5.60 1.30
C ILE A 51 3.74 6.17 2.08
N HIS A 52 4.35 5.35 2.92
CA HIS A 52 5.57 5.69 3.65
C HIS A 52 6.30 4.42 4.07
N GLN A 53 7.58 4.58 4.43
CA GLN A 53 8.35 3.47 4.97
C GLN A 53 7.80 3.03 6.34
N PRO A 54 8.00 1.76 6.74
CA PRO A 54 7.61 1.31 8.07
C PRO A 54 8.24 2.16 9.16
N LEU A 55 7.42 2.57 10.13
CA LEU A 55 7.90 3.22 11.33
C LEU A 55 8.44 2.17 12.29
N GLY A 56 9.53 2.49 12.95
CA GLY A 56 10.10 1.61 13.94
C GLY A 56 11.00 2.35 14.90
N GLY A 57 11.13 1.79 16.07
CA GLY A 57 12.05 2.25 17.11
C GLY A 57 12.48 1.05 17.93
N ALA A 58 13.59 1.19 18.62
CA ALA A 58 14.10 0.15 19.50
C ALA A 58 14.69 0.76 20.75
N GLN A 59 14.46 0.08 21.89
CA GLN A 59 15.07 0.39 23.18
C GLN A 59 15.74 -0.86 23.71
N GLY A 60 16.78 -0.71 24.49
CA GLY A 60 17.49 -1.81 25.11
C GLY A 60 18.99 -1.76 24.87
N GLN A 61 19.65 -2.89 24.97
CA GLN A 61 21.09 -3.00 24.74
C GLN A 61 21.42 -2.83 23.25
N ALA A 62 22.67 -2.46 22.96
CA ALA A 62 23.13 -2.19 21.61
C ALA A 62 22.88 -3.37 20.64
N THR A 63 23.07 -4.60 21.10
CA THR A 63 22.79 -5.80 20.31
C THR A 63 21.32 -5.98 19.97
N GLU A 64 20.43 -5.65 20.91
CA GLU A 64 18.97 -5.70 20.67
C GLU A 64 18.54 -4.63 19.69
N ILE A 65 19.08 -3.42 19.81
CA ILE A 65 18.82 -2.31 18.87
C ILE A 65 19.25 -2.71 17.46
N GLU A 66 20.40 -3.36 17.33
CA GLU A 66 20.91 -3.84 16.03
C GLU A 66 19.98 -4.87 15.40
N ILE A 67 19.48 -5.84 16.19
CA ILE A 67 18.55 -6.87 15.73
C ILE A 67 17.26 -6.24 15.23
N HIS A 68 16.69 -5.31 16.00
CA HIS A 68 15.45 -4.60 15.62
C HIS A 68 15.66 -3.73 14.39
N ALA A 69 16.78 -3.05 14.27
CA ALA A 69 17.10 -2.22 13.10
C ALA A 69 17.18 -3.08 11.83
N ARG A 70 17.81 -4.23 11.88
CA ARG A 70 17.86 -5.17 10.74
C ARG A 70 16.47 -5.64 10.33
N GLU A 71 15.61 -5.95 11.30
CA GLU A 71 14.23 -6.40 11.01
C GLU A 71 13.41 -5.29 10.37
N ILE A 72 13.51 -4.06 10.84
CA ILE A 72 12.84 -2.91 10.24
C ILE A 72 13.30 -2.71 8.79
N LEU A 73 14.59 -2.82 8.51
CA LEU A 73 15.12 -2.71 7.14
C LEU A 73 14.62 -3.84 6.24
N ARG A 74 14.50 -5.05 6.78
CA ARG A 74 13.94 -6.19 6.04
C ARG A 74 12.48 -5.95 5.69
N ILE A 75 11.66 -5.53 6.66
CA ILE A 75 10.25 -5.22 6.45
C ILE A 75 10.10 -4.11 5.40
N ARG A 76 10.93 -3.07 5.49
CA ARG A 76 10.96 -1.99 4.50
C ARG A 76 11.20 -2.52 3.09
N GLN A 77 12.20 -3.38 2.92
CA GLN A 77 12.51 -3.96 1.62
C GLN A 77 11.35 -4.80 1.09
N GLU A 78 10.78 -5.66 1.92
CA GLU A 78 9.64 -6.50 1.56
C GLU A 78 8.42 -5.66 1.15
N MET A 79 8.11 -4.60 1.89
CA MET A 79 7.00 -3.69 1.56
C MET A 79 7.24 -2.98 0.23
N ASN A 80 8.46 -2.53 -0.03
CA ASN A 80 8.81 -1.88 -1.29
C ASN A 80 8.64 -2.84 -2.47
N GLU A 81 9.06 -4.09 -2.32
CA GLU A 81 8.91 -5.14 -3.33
C GLU A 81 7.43 -5.44 -3.61
N VAL A 82 6.62 -5.54 -2.56
CA VAL A 82 5.18 -5.78 -2.68
C VAL A 82 4.49 -4.62 -3.41
N LEU A 83 4.77 -3.39 -3.02
CA LEU A 83 4.21 -2.21 -3.70
C LEU A 83 4.67 -2.14 -5.14
N ALA A 84 5.93 -2.41 -5.44
CA ALA A 84 6.45 -2.44 -6.79
C ALA A 84 5.71 -3.48 -7.65
N LYS A 85 5.49 -4.67 -7.11
CA LYS A 85 4.76 -5.74 -7.79
C LYS A 85 3.32 -5.34 -8.15
N HIS A 86 2.61 -4.69 -7.22
CA HIS A 86 1.20 -4.35 -7.41
C HIS A 86 0.96 -3.04 -8.17
N THR A 87 1.92 -2.12 -8.16
CA THR A 87 1.79 -0.82 -8.83
C THR A 87 2.44 -0.78 -10.22
N GLY A 88 3.35 -1.69 -10.51
CA GLY A 88 4.16 -1.64 -11.72
C GLY A 88 5.31 -0.63 -11.67
N GLN A 89 5.53 0.00 -10.51
CA GLN A 89 6.66 0.90 -10.30
C GLN A 89 7.92 0.10 -9.95
N THR A 90 9.09 0.72 -10.13
CA THR A 90 10.35 0.09 -9.70
C THR A 90 10.49 0.14 -8.18
N VAL A 91 11.24 -0.82 -7.62
CA VAL A 91 11.53 -0.84 -6.18
C VAL A 91 12.25 0.43 -5.76
N GLU A 92 13.18 0.92 -6.59
CA GLU A 92 13.93 2.15 -6.35
C GLU A 92 13.03 3.38 -6.27
N LYS A 93 12.04 3.47 -7.17
CA LYS A 93 11.05 4.56 -7.14
C LYS A 93 10.19 4.49 -5.89
N ILE A 94 9.69 3.31 -5.53
CA ILE A 94 8.92 3.11 -4.31
C ILE A 94 9.76 3.51 -3.09
N ALA A 95 11.01 3.08 -3.02
CA ALA A 95 11.90 3.41 -1.90
C ALA A 95 12.10 4.93 -1.77
N ALA A 96 12.33 5.63 -2.86
CA ALA A 96 12.49 7.08 -2.87
C ALA A 96 11.20 7.81 -2.45
N ASP A 97 10.06 7.39 -3.00
CA ASP A 97 8.78 8.04 -2.73
C ASP A 97 8.27 7.78 -1.30
N THR A 98 8.63 6.65 -0.69
CA THR A 98 8.21 6.29 0.66
C THR A 98 9.18 6.71 1.77
N GLU A 99 10.30 7.32 1.43
CA GLU A 99 11.27 7.81 2.42
C GLU A 99 10.64 8.78 3.41
N ARG A 100 9.69 9.58 2.94
CA ARG A 100 8.82 10.45 3.74
C ARG A 100 7.37 10.17 3.38
N ASP A 101 6.44 10.66 4.20
CA ASP A 101 5.01 10.53 3.93
C ASP A 101 4.68 11.10 2.55
N HIS A 102 4.18 10.24 1.68
CA HIS A 102 3.82 10.60 0.31
C HIS A 102 2.30 10.49 0.14
N TYR A 103 1.65 11.64 0.07
CA TYR A 103 0.20 11.74 -0.09
C TYR A 103 -0.17 11.81 -1.56
N LEU A 104 -1.13 10.97 -1.96
CA LEU A 104 -1.67 10.95 -3.31
C LEU A 104 -3.19 11.19 -3.28
N THR A 105 -3.66 12.00 -4.21
CA THR A 105 -5.09 12.09 -4.52
C THR A 105 -5.54 10.78 -5.18
N SER A 106 -6.85 10.56 -5.28
CA SER A 106 -7.37 9.36 -5.95
C SER A 106 -6.87 9.24 -7.39
N LYS A 107 -6.80 10.35 -8.12
CA LYS A 107 -6.28 10.38 -9.49
C LYS A 107 -4.78 10.05 -9.54
N GLU A 108 -4.01 10.67 -8.67
CA GLU A 108 -2.57 10.39 -8.57
C GLU A 108 -2.30 8.95 -8.17
N ALA A 109 -3.11 8.38 -7.27
CA ALA A 109 -3.03 6.97 -6.88
C ALA A 109 -3.33 6.03 -8.07
N GLN A 110 -4.26 6.40 -8.93
CA GLN A 110 -4.56 5.67 -10.16
C GLN A 110 -3.36 5.73 -11.13
N GLU A 111 -2.80 6.89 -11.36
CA GLU A 111 -1.63 7.08 -12.22
C GLU A 111 -0.40 6.35 -11.68
N TYR A 112 -0.27 6.29 -10.37
CA TYR A 112 0.83 5.58 -9.70
C TYR A 112 0.71 4.06 -9.81
N GLY A 113 -0.52 3.54 -9.93
CA GLY A 113 -0.80 2.11 -10.01
C GLY A 113 -1.30 1.48 -8.71
N LEU A 114 -1.59 2.30 -7.70
CA LEU A 114 -2.13 1.82 -6.41
C LEU A 114 -3.59 1.39 -6.51
N ILE A 115 -4.33 1.98 -7.44
CA ILE A 115 -5.71 1.63 -7.77
C ILE A 115 -5.89 1.56 -9.28
N ASP A 116 -6.99 0.97 -9.71
CA ASP A 116 -7.33 0.82 -11.13
C ASP A 116 -8.30 1.89 -11.60
N GLU A 117 -9.25 2.29 -10.77
CA GLU A 117 -10.30 3.23 -11.15
C GLU A 117 -10.75 4.11 -10.00
N VAL A 118 -11.01 5.38 -10.31
CA VAL A 118 -11.69 6.30 -9.41
C VAL A 118 -13.18 6.16 -9.66
N VAL A 119 -13.94 5.83 -8.61
CA VAL A 119 -15.40 5.64 -8.70
C VAL A 119 -16.06 6.98 -8.94
N THR A 120 -16.74 7.12 -10.07
CA THR A 120 -17.52 8.29 -10.40
C THR A 120 -19.01 7.96 -10.36
N ARG A 121 -19.84 8.95 -10.05
CA ARG A 121 -21.30 8.78 -10.06
C ARG A 121 -21.73 8.39 -11.48
N SER A 122 -22.43 7.27 -11.61
CA SER A 122 -22.98 6.87 -12.89
C SER A 122 -24.00 7.90 -13.40
N LYS A 123 -23.83 8.34 -14.64
CA LYS A 123 -24.78 9.24 -15.31
C LYS A 123 -26.13 8.58 -15.60
N SER A 124 -26.24 7.27 -15.41
CA SER A 124 -27.45 6.49 -15.71
C SER A 124 -28.45 6.41 -14.56
N ALA A 125 -28.13 6.95 -13.39
CA ALA A 125 -29.05 7.05 -12.26
C ALA A 125 -29.83 8.38 -12.34
N LYS A 126 -30.70 8.47 -13.31
CA LYS A 126 -31.76 9.49 -13.34
C LYS A 126 -33.05 8.88 -12.82
#